data_01027d9d71e562d494eb12f04f4bb663
#
_entry.id   01027d9d71e562d494eb12f04f4bb663
#
_cell.length_a   1.000
_cell.length_b   1.000
_cell.length_c   1.000
_cell.angle_alpha   90.00
_cell.angle_beta   90.00
_cell.angle_gamma   90.00
#
_symmetry.space_group_name_H-M   'P 1'
#
loop_
_entity.id
_entity.type
_entity.pdbx_description
1 polymer ?
#
loop_
_entity_poly.entity_id
_entity_poly.type
_entity_poly.pdbx_seq_one_letter_code
_entity_poly.pdbx_strand_id
1 'polypeptide(L)'
;VWAKLASCVERCEAVRATYQTFDGRVSEYKLHPYHLLAYHGNWYVLARNVGKDRVETFALSRFRRLEATGQNFTRSAEFNPETYARQAFGIVGGEEPIKVRLLFEPKLAVYITERQWHPTQEFRTRADGCVEMRMETTGRKELVRWVLSWMPDVKVLAPKSLRDRIVDKLRDGLRAQQ
;
A
#
# COMPACT_ATOMS: atom_id res chain seq x y z
N VAL A 1 15.12 -16.18 -4.86
CA VAL A 1 14.24 -15.12 -5.40
C VAL A 1 14.97 -13.79 -5.39
N TRP A 2 15.49 -13.31 -4.24
CA TRP A 2 16.12 -11.98 -4.10
C TRP A 2 17.25 -11.74 -5.11
N ALA A 3 18.29 -12.58 -5.13
CA ALA A 3 19.45 -12.39 -6.02
C ALA A 3 19.06 -12.37 -7.52
N LYS A 4 18.08 -13.22 -7.92
CA LYS A 4 17.56 -13.22 -9.28
C LYS A 4 16.84 -11.91 -9.61
N LEU A 5 15.99 -11.40 -8.72
CA LEU A 5 15.30 -10.12 -8.94
C LEU A 5 16.27 -8.95 -8.94
N ALA A 6 17.28 -8.93 -8.04
CA ALA A 6 18.31 -7.90 -8.03
C ALA A 6 19.03 -7.81 -9.38
N SER A 7 19.48 -8.94 -9.91
CA SER A 7 20.11 -9.02 -11.23
C SER A 7 19.17 -8.56 -12.36
N CYS A 8 17.88 -8.93 -12.31
CA CYS A 8 16.93 -8.49 -13.34
C CYS A 8 16.62 -6.98 -13.25
N VAL A 9 16.61 -6.41 -12.05
CA VAL A 9 16.46 -4.96 -11.85
C VAL A 9 17.65 -4.20 -12.45
N GLU A 10 18.88 -4.66 -12.19
CA GLU A 10 20.09 -4.05 -12.73
C GLU A 10 20.13 -4.10 -14.26
N ARG A 11 19.81 -5.25 -14.84
CA ARG A 11 19.86 -5.46 -16.30
C ARG A 11 18.59 -5.02 -17.03
N CYS A 12 17.60 -4.50 -16.32
CA CYS A 12 16.28 -4.20 -16.88
C CYS A 12 15.71 -5.41 -17.65
N GLU A 13 15.82 -6.61 -17.08
CA GLU A 13 15.38 -7.86 -17.69
C GLU A 13 13.99 -8.26 -17.17
N ALA A 14 13.07 -8.53 -18.09
CA ALA A 14 11.72 -8.96 -17.77
C ALA A 14 11.70 -10.37 -17.14
N VAL A 15 10.74 -10.61 -16.25
CA VAL A 15 10.56 -11.91 -15.60
C VAL A 15 9.16 -12.47 -15.83
N ARG A 16 9.07 -13.80 -15.90
CA ARG A 16 7.81 -14.55 -15.71
C ARG A 16 7.77 -15.06 -14.28
N ALA A 17 6.62 -14.93 -13.64
CA ALA A 17 6.48 -15.29 -12.24
C ALA A 17 5.13 -15.96 -11.97
N THR A 18 5.16 -17.04 -11.20
CA THR A 18 3.98 -17.57 -10.52
C THR A 18 3.94 -16.97 -9.12
N TYR A 19 2.91 -16.23 -8.80
CA TYR A 19 2.79 -15.45 -7.57
C TYR A 19 1.50 -15.75 -6.82
N GLN A 20 1.61 -15.94 -5.51
CA GLN A 20 0.47 -16.13 -4.64
C GLN A 20 0.05 -14.79 -4.02
N THR A 21 -1.19 -14.37 -4.29
CA THR A 21 -1.78 -13.17 -3.69
C THR A 21 -2.11 -13.40 -2.20
N PHE A 22 -2.41 -12.33 -1.48
CA PHE A 22 -2.72 -12.41 -0.05
C PHE A 22 -3.96 -13.28 0.26
N ASP A 23 -4.93 -13.30 -0.66
CA ASP A 23 -6.15 -14.12 -0.58
C ASP A 23 -5.96 -15.57 -1.06
N GLY A 24 -4.70 -15.99 -1.25
CA GLY A 24 -4.32 -17.36 -1.58
C GLY A 24 -4.37 -17.71 -3.05
N ARG A 25 -4.89 -16.84 -3.92
CA ARG A 25 -4.93 -17.11 -5.37
C ARG A 25 -3.52 -17.14 -5.95
N VAL A 26 -3.27 -18.11 -6.83
CA VAL A 26 -2.01 -18.26 -7.55
C VAL A 26 -2.25 -17.87 -9.01
N SER A 27 -1.44 -16.98 -9.52
CA SER A 27 -1.55 -16.48 -10.89
C SER A 27 -0.18 -16.26 -11.52
N GLU A 28 -0.14 -16.29 -12.85
CA GLU A 28 1.06 -16.00 -13.60
C GLU A 28 1.11 -14.52 -13.99
N TYR A 29 2.31 -13.97 -13.95
CA TYR A 29 2.58 -12.58 -14.25
C TYR A 29 3.78 -12.46 -15.19
N LYS A 30 3.72 -11.53 -16.14
CA LYS A 30 4.89 -10.96 -16.81
C LYS A 30 5.18 -9.62 -16.15
N LEU A 31 6.37 -9.50 -15.56
CA LEU A 31 6.74 -8.34 -14.77
C LEU A 31 8.02 -7.70 -15.32
N HIS A 32 8.07 -6.38 -15.28
CA HIS A 32 9.27 -5.59 -15.46
C HIS A 32 9.72 -5.10 -14.08
N PRO A 33 10.73 -5.74 -13.43
CA PRO A 33 11.15 -5.37 -12.08
C PRO A 33 11.92 -4.05 -12.12
N TYR A 34 11.43 -3.06 -11.36
CA TYR A 34 11.97 -1.71 -11.35
C TYR A 34 12.86 -1.42 -10.16
N HIS A 35 12.47 -1.84 -8.97
CA HIS A 35 13.18 -1.50 -7.74
C HIS A 35 12.90 -2.51 -6.63
N LEU A 36 13.94 -2.84 -5.84
CA LEU A 36 13.79 -3.66 -4.63
C LEU A 36 13.75 -2.75 -3.42
N LEU A 37 12.87 -3.03 -2.48
CA LEU A 37 12.80 -2.27 -1.24
C LEU A 37 12.54 -3.19 -0.04
N ALA A 38 13.10 -2.81 1.11
CA ALA A 38 12.83 -3.43 2.40
C ALA A 38 11.79 -2.61 3.17
N TYR A 39 10.81 -3.29 3.75
CA TYR A 39 9.78 -2.65 4.56
C TYR A 39 9.30 -3.59 5.67
N HIS A 40 9.35 -3.14 6.94
CA HIS A 40 8.95 -3.92 8.11
C HIS A 40 9.53 -5.34 8.13
N GLY A 41 10.84 -5.46 7.87
CA GLY A 41 11.56 -6.75 7.88
C GLY A 41 11.31 -7.67 6.69
N ASN A 42 10.55 -7.23 5.69
CA ASN A 42 10.26 -7.98 4.47
C ASN A 42 10.83 -7.30 3.23
N TRP A 43 11.15 -8.10 2.21
CA TRP A 43 11.58 -7.60 0.92
C TRP A 43 10.43 -7.59 -0.08
N TYR A 44 10.40 -6.55 -0.89
CA TYR A 44 9.42 -6.32 -1.94
C TYR A 44 10.11 -5.89 -3.23
N VAL A 45 9.44 -6.13 -4.35
CA VAL A 45 9.82 -5.56 -5.65
C VAL A 45 8.69 -4.68 -6.17
N LEU A 46 9.04 -3.47 -6.59
CA LEU A 46 8.19 -2.63 -7.40
C LEU A 46 8.38 -3.07 -8.84
N ALA A 47 7.33 -3.52 -9.47
CA ALA A 47 7.39 -4.02 -10.83
C ALA A 47 6.17 -3.58 -11.65
N ARG A 48 6.40 -3.20 -12.92
CA ARG A 48 5.29 -2.99 -13.85
C ARG A 48 4.68 -4.33 -14.21
N ASN A 49 3.43 -4.49 -13.87
CA ASN A 49 2.62 -5.61 -14.29
C ASN A 49 2.21 -5.37 -15.75
N VAL A 50 2.77 -6.15 -16.67
CA VAL A 50 2.55 -5.95 -18.11
C VAL A 50 1.08 -6.14 -18.49
N GLY A 51 0.37 -7.08 -17.84
CA GLY A 51 -1.05 -7.34 -18.12
C GLY A 51 -2.01 -6.24 -17.64
N LYS A 52 -1.57 -5.42 -16.66
CA LYS A 52 -2.38 -4.31 -16.13
C LYS A 52 -1.83 -2.93 -16.48
N ASP A 53 -0.69 -2.91 -17.12
CA ASP A 53 0.04 -1.70 -17.51
C ASP A 53 0.27 -0.68 -16.38
N ARG A 54 0.59 -1.17 -15.18
CA ARG A 54 0.87 -0.31 -14.02
C ARG A 54 1.92 -0.93 -13.11
N VAL A 55 2.59 -0.08 -12.32
CA VAL A 55 3.51 -0.54 -11.28
C VAL A 55 2.72 -1.02 -10.07
N GLU A 56 3.05 -2.23 -9.60
CA GLU A 56 2.49 -2.86 -8.41
C GLU A 56 3.61 -3.34 -7.49
N THR A 57 3.29 -3.53 -6.21
CA THR A 57 4.22 -4.02 -5.19
C THR A 57 4.02 -5.52 -4.98
N PHE A 58 5.10 -6.29 -5.09
CA PHE A 58 5.10 -7.74 -4.90
C PHE A 58 6.02 -8.14 -3.75
N ALA A 59 5.51 -8.86 -2.75
CA ALA A 59 6.34 -9.42 -1.68
C ALA A 59 7.19 -10.58 -2.20
N LEU A 60 8.50 -10.56 -1.94
CA LEU A 60 9.41 -11.60 -2.45
C LEU A 60 9.08 -12.99 -1.93
N SER A 61 8.57 -13.10 -0.71
CA SER A 61 8.17 -14.36 -0.09
C SER A 61 6.98 -15.06 -0.76
N ARG A 62 6.24 -14.36 -1.62
CA ARG A 62 5.05 -14.91 -2.29
C ARG A 62 5.30 -15.37 -3.72
N PHE A 63 6.53 -15.24 -4.25
CA PHE A 63 6.89 -15.82 -5.52
C PHE A 63 7.07 -17.34 -5.37
N ARG A 64 6.24 -18.12 -6.05
CA ARG A 64 6.33 -19.58 -6.14
C ARG A 64 7.32 -20.02 -7.20
N ARG A 65 7.33 -19.33 -8.33
CA ARG A 65 8.28 -19.51 -9.44
C ARG A 65 8.69 -18.16 -9.99
N LEU A 66 9.95 -18.02 -10.37
CA LEU A 66 10.49 -16.79 -10.96
C LEU A 66 11.54 -17.16 -12.01
N GLU A 67 11.34 -16.72 -13.23
CA GLU A 67 12.22 -16.98 -14.36
C GLU A 67 12.54 -15.68 -15.08
N ALA A 68 13.82 -15.43 -15.33
CA ALA A 68 14.28 -14.38 -16.22
C ALA A 68 13.95 -14.79 -17.67
N THR A 69 13.52 -13.83 -18.48
CA THR A 69 13.03 -14.14 -19.84
C THR A 69 14.08 -13.93 -20.93
N GLY A 70 15.23 -13.34 -20.61
CA GLY A 70 16.22 -12.88 -21.60
C GLY A 70 15.76 -11.63 -22.37
N GLN A 71 14.58 -11.09 -22.11
CA GLN A 71 14.05 -9.92 -22.79
C GLN A 71 14.27 -8.67 -21.92
N ASN A 72 14.94 -7.68 -22.48
CA ASN A 72 15.11 -6.40 -21.82
C ASN A 72 13.89 -5.51 -22.02
N PHE A 73 13.66 -4.61 -21.05
CA PHE A 73 12.64 -3.58 -21.12
C PHE A 73 13.26 -2.20 -20.85
N THR A 74 12.60 -1.16 -21.32
CA THR A 74 12.95 0.22 -20.95
C THR A 74 12.15 0.62 -19.73
N ARG A 75 12.85 1.03 -18.67
CA ARG A 75 12.20 1.58 -17.47
C ARG A 75 11.57 2.94 -17.82
N SER A 76 10.35 3.19 -17.38
CA SER A 76 9.73 4.50 -17.54
C SER A 76 10.59 5.58 -16.87
N ALA A 77 10.92 6.64 -17.59
CA ALA A 77 11.66 7.79 -17.03
C ALA A 77 10.86 8.54 -15.95
N GLU A 78 9.54 8.42 -15.98
CA GLU A 78 8.64 9.05 -14.99
C GLU A 78 8.55 8.25 -13.69
N PHE A 79 9.03 7.00 -13.67
CA PHE A 79 8.98 6.18 -12.46
C PHE A 79 10.09 6.58 -11.49
N ASN A 80 9.69 7.09 -10.33
CA ASN A 80 10.57 7.33 -9.21
C ASN A 80 10.11 6.48 -8.01
N PRO A 81 10.96 5.54 -7.51
CA PRO A 81 10.60 4.64 -6.42
C PRO A 81 10.35 5.37 -5.10
N GLU A 82 11.02 6.49 -4.83
CA GLU A 82 10.80 7.28 -3.62
C GLU A 82 9.44 7.96 -3.67
N THR A 83 9.08 8.58 -4.80
CA THR A 83 7.78 9.19 -5.00
C THR A 83 6.67 8.15 -4.89
N TYR A 84 6.85 6.98 -5.48
CA TYR A 84 5.92 5.86 -5.39
C TYR A 84 5.70 5.43 -3.93
N ALA A 85 6.78 5.26 -3.18
CA ALA A 85 6.72 4.87 -1.76
C ALA A 85 6.09 5.97 -0.88
N ARG A 86 6.38 7.24 -1.15
CA ARG A 86 5.82 8.38 -0.41
C ARG A 86 4.32 8.58 -0.61
N GLN A 87 3.79 8.22 -1.77
CA GLN A 87 2.35 8.32 -2.07
C GLN A 87 1.52 7.22 -1.43
N ALA A 88 2.13 6.10 -1.07
CA ALA A 88 1.43 4.97 -0.50
C ALA A 88 1.27 5.11 1.01
N PHE A 89 0.07 4.82 1.53
CA PHE A 89 -0.08 4.52 2.94
C PHE A 89 0.43 3.10 3.20
N GLY A 90 1.67 2.99 3.69
CA GLY A 90 2.40 1.73 3.77
C GLY A 90 3.22 1.46 2.51
N ILE A 91 3.13 0.26 1.94
CA ILE A 91 3.99 -0.17 0.84
C ILE A 91 3.24 -0.43 -0.47
N VAL A 92 1.93 -0.64 -0.41
CA VAL A 92 1.12 -0.94 -1.60
C VAL A 92 0.65 0.36 -2.23
N GLY A 93 1.26 0.74 -3.34
CA GLY A 93 0.88 1.88 -4.17
C GLY A 93 0.28 1.45 -5.51
N GLY A 94 0.28 2.38 -6.49
CA GLY A 94 -0.16 2.14 -7.86
C GLY A 94 -1.67 2.19 -8.08
N GLU A 95 -2.43 2.63 -7.09
CA GLU A 95 -3.85 2.99 -7.19
C GLU A 95 -3.99 4.51 -7.39
N GLU A 96 -5.13 4.96 -7.89
CA GLU A 96 -5.45 6.39 -7.90
C GLU A 96 -5.46 6.95 -6.49
N PRO A 97 -4.79 8.10 -6.23
CA PRO A 97 -4.79 8.75 -4.92
C PRO A 97 -6.20 9.10 -4.46
N ILE A 98 -6.42 9.01 -3.17
CA ILE A 98 -7.67 9.43 -2.54
C ILE A 98 -7.41 10.48 -1.47
N LYS A 99 -8.29 11.47 -1.40
CA LYS A 99 -8.30 12.48 -0.32
C LYS A 99 -9.04 11.89 0.87
N VAL A 100 -8.33 11.75 1.97
CA VAL A 100 -8.83 11.14 3.20
C VAL A 100 -9.02 12.20 4.27
N ARG A 101 -10.12 12.09 5.02
CA ARG A 101 -10.39 12.89 6.21
C ARG A 101 -10.83 11.97 7.34
N LEU A 102 -10.09 12.00 8.43
CA LEU A 102 -10.33 11.22 9.64
C LEU A 102 -10.52 12.17 10.81
N LEU A 103 -11.39 11.83 11.73
CA LEU A 103 -11.62 12.57 12.97
C LEU A 103 -11.30 11.65 14.14
N PHE A 104 -10.34 12.03 14.93
CA PHE A 104 -9.90 11.31 16.13
C PHE A 104 -10.47 11.96 17.38
N GLU A 105 -10.85 11.14 18.36
CA GLU A 105 -11.30 11.57 19.68
C GLU A 105 -10.20 12.33 20.44
N PRO A 106 -10.57 13.25 21.38
CA PRO A 106 -9.60 14.07 22.11
C PRO A 106 -8.51 13.27 22.84
N LYS A 107 -8.82 12.08 23.35
CA LYS A 107 -7.86 11.22 24.04
C LYS A 107 -6.71 10.71 23.16
N LEU A 108 -6.90 10.69 21.83
CA LEU A 108 -5.87 10.32 20.87
C LEU A 108 -5.12 11.52 20.29
N ALA A 109 -5.56 12.76 20.57
CA ALA A 109 -5.08 13.97 19.93
C ALA A 109 -3.53 14.08 19.98
N VAL A 110 -2.95 13.97 21.16
CA VAL A 110 -1.49 14.07 21.36
C VAL A 110 -0.78 12.99 20.56
N TYR A 111 -1.16 11.73 20.72
CA TYR A 111 -0.51 10.60 20.10
C TYR A 111 -0.55 10.64 18.56
N ILE A 112 -1.68 11.09 18.00
CA ILE A 112 -1.85 11.19 16.55
C ILE A 112 -1.03 12.34 15.97
N THR A 113 -0.96 13.48 16.67
CA THR A 113 -0.28 14.68 16.15
C THR A 113 1.24 14.65 16.33
N GLU A 114 1.76 13.90 17.29
CA GLU A 114 3.22 13.79 17.53
C GLU A 114 3.97 12.97 16.47
N ARG A 115 3.25 12.27 15.56
CA ARG A 115 3.83 11.35 14.60
C ARG A 115 3.52 11.74 13.16
N GLN A 116 4.48 11.44 12.29
CA GLN A 116 4.27 11.52 10.86
C GLN A 116 3.80 10.16 10.33
N TRP A 117 2.51 10.04 10.04
CA TRP A 117 1.87 8.85 9.48
C TRP A 117 1.94 8.83 7.95
N HIS A 118 1.87 10.00 7.33
CA HIS A 118 1.96 10.17 5.88
C HIS A 118 2.58 11.54 5.55
N PRO A 119 3.40 11.67 4.47
CA PRO A 119 4.05 12.94 4.13
C PRO A 119 3.10 14.10 3.83
N THR A 120 1.88 13.80 3.36
CA THR A 120 0.87 14.81 3.00
C THR A 120 -0.14 15.09 4.13
N GLN A 121 0.13 14.57 5.34
CA GLN A 121 -0.79 14.78 6.45
C GLN A 121 -0.85 16.22 6.92
N GLU A 122 -2.07 16.67 7.22
CA GLU A 122 -2.36 17.94 7.88
C GLU A 122 -3.31 17.69 9.05
N PHE A 123 -3.10 18.41 10.15
CA PHE A 123 -3.94 18.30 11.34
C PHE A 123 -4.69 19.61 11.61
N ARG A 124 -5.93 19.48 12.05
CA ARG A 124 -6.74 20.58 12.56
C ARG A 124 -7.44 20.17 13.83
N THR A 125 -7.11 20.82 14.94
CA THR A 125 -7.83 20.64 16.20
C THR A 125 -9.15 21.42 16.15
N ARG A 126 -10.24 20.79 16.58
CA ARG A 126 -11.57 21.39 16.70
C ARG A 126 -11.80 21.94 18.11
N ALA A 127 -12.85 22.74 18.26
CA ALA A 127 -13.21 23.32 19.57
C ALA A 127 -13.58 22.27 20.63
N ASP A 128 -14.06 21.11 20.20
CA ASP A 128 -14.39 19.96 21.05
C ASP A 128 -13.16 19.12 21.45
N GLY A 129 -11.96 19.52 21.05
CA GLY A 129 -10.71 18.79 21.28
C GLY A 129 -10.45 17.64 20.32
N CYS A 130 -11.39 17.31 19.45
CA CYS A 130 -11.16 16.32 18.38
C CYS A 130 -10.12 16.80 17.38
N VAL A 131 -9.34 15.88 16.81
CA VAL A 131 -8.34 16.20 15.77
C VAL A 131 -8.80 15.65 14.44
N GLU A 132 -8.96 16.53 13.46
CA GLU A 132 -9.16 16.17 12.07
C GLU A 132 -7.80 16.02 11.37
N MET A 133 -7.53 14.82 10.84
CA MET A 133 -6.40 14.51 9.98
C MET A 133 -6.87 14.50 8.54
N ARG A 134 -6.13 15.19 7.67
CA ARG A 134 -6.31 15.18 6.22
C ARG A 134 -5.05 14.66 5.56
N MET A 135 -5.19 13.89 4.51
CA MET A 135 -4.07 13.43 3.67
C MET A 135 -4.56 13.01 2.30
N GLU A 136 -3.64 12.98 1.35
CA GLU A 136 -3.87 12.38 0.03
C GLU A 136 -2.94 11.19 -0.13
N THR A 137 -3.49 10.00 -0.39
CA THR A 137 -2.71 8.76 -0.37
C THR A 137 -3.27 7.69 -1.29
N THR A 138 -2.40 6.74 -1.67
CA THR A 138 -2.72 5.45 -2.26
C THR A 138 -2.69 4.35 -1.17
N GLY A 139 -2.71 3.05 -1.54
CA GLY A 139 -2.54 1.99 -0.53
C GLY A 139 -3.75 1.74 0.35
N ARG A 140 -4.94 1.74 -0.25
CA ARG A 140 -6.24 1.63 0.45
C ARG A 140 -6.35 0.47 1.43
N LYS A 141 -5.70 -0.67 1.18
CA LYS A 141 -5.78 -1.85 2.05
C LYS A 141 -5.08 -1.65 3.39
N GLU A 142 -3.89 -1.04 3.36
CA GLU A 142 -3.10 -0.74 4.55
C GLU A 142 -3.73 0.39 5.35
N LEU A 143 -4.24 1.41 4.65
CA LEU A 143 -5.01 2.48 5.27
C LEU A 143 -6.24 1.95 6.02
N VAL A 144 -7.02 1.02 5.42
CA VAL A 144 -8.16 0.39 6.09
C VAL A 144 -7.73 -0.31 7.38
N ARG A 145 -6.65 -1.09 7.36
CA ARG A 145 -6.14 -1.78 8.55
C ARG A 145 -5.71 -0.79 9.63
N TRP A 146 -5.01 0.25 9.23
CA TRP A 146 -4.56 1.29 10.15
C TRP A 146 -5.74 2.04 10.78
N VAL A 147 -6.74 2.43 10.00
CA VAL A 147 -7.95 3.06 10.55
C VAL A 147 -8.69 2.12 11.51
N LEU A 148 -8.81 0.83 11.17
CA LEU A 148 -9.45 -0.16 12.05
C LEU A 148 -8.73 -0.33 13.39
N SER A 149 -7.39 -0.15 13.43
CA SER A 149 -6.63 -0.25 14.69
C SER A 149 -6.93 0.88 15.70
N TRP A 150 -7.59 1.95 15.25
CA TRP A 150 -8.00 3.09 16.09
C TRP A 150 -9.48 3.05 16.50
N MET A 151 -10.23 2.05 16.03
CA MET A 151 -11.65 1.95 16.41
C MET A 151 -11.79 1.57 17.90
N PRO A 152 -12.81 2.13 18.61
CA PRO A 152 -13.89 2.97 18.07
C PRO A 152 -13.58 4.46 18.02
N ASP A 153 -12.36 4.90 18.31
CA ASP A 153 -11.98 6.28 18.63
C ASP A 153 -11.62 7.14 17.39
N VAL A 154 -11.90 6.62 16.20
CA VAL A 154 -11.73 7.33 14.93
C VAL A 154 -12.98 7.28 14.07
N LYS A 155 -13.32 8.40 13.41
CA LYS A 155 -14.42 8.48 12.44
C LYS A 155 -13.90 8.85 11.06
N VAL A 156 -14.28 8.07 10.04
CA VAL A 156 -13.98 8.42 8.64
C VAL A 156 -14.96 9.45 8.15
N LEU A 157 -14.49 10.68 7.90
CA LEU A 157 -15.30 11.78 7.36
C LEU A 157 -15.38 11.69 5.83
N ALA A 158 -14.28 11.34 5.16
CA ALA A 158 -14.18 11.18 3.71
C ALA A 158 -13.02 10.25 3.33
N PRO A 159 -13.10 9.56 2.18
CA PRO A 159 -14.25 9.47 1.30
C PRO A 159 -15.31 8.47 1.81
N LYS A 160 -16.51 8.52 1.24
CA LYS A 160 -17.59 7.57 1.57
C LYS A 160 -17.16 6.12 1.32
N SER A 161 -16.46 5.85 0.23
CA SER A 161 -15.97 4.51 -0.12
C SER A 161 -15.04 3.89 0.93
N LEU A 162 -14.20 4.69 1.59
CA LEU A 162 -13.37 4.23 2.69
C LEU A 162 -14.23 3.94 3.93
N ARG A 163 -15.16 4.82 4.26
CA ARG A 163 -16.08 4.62 5.40
C ARG A 163 -16.91 3.35 5.23
N ASP A 164 -17.53 3.14 4.07
CA ASP A 164 -18.35 1.96 3.80
C ASP A 164 -17.51 0.68 3.98
N ARG A 165 -16.29 0.66 3.45
CA ARG A 165 -15.36 -0.47 3.60
C ARG A 165 -14.97 -0.74 5.05
N ILE A 166 -14.77 0.30 5.88
CA ILE A 166 -14.52 0.14 7.32
C ILE A 166 -15.74 -0.49 8.02
N VAL A 167 -16.95 0.03 7.73
CA VAL A 167 -18.19 -0.50 8.29
C VAL A 167 -18.38 -1.98 7.94
N ASP A 168 -18.14 -2.35 6.68
CA ASP A 168 -18.26 -3.76 6.25
C ASP A 168 -17.25 -4.65 6.99
N LYS A 169 -16.00 -4.19 7.15
CA LYS A 169 -14.99 -4.95 7.91
C LYS A 169 -15.34 -5.10 9.39
N LEU A 170 -15.93 -4.09 10.01
CA LEU A 170 -16.41 -4.18 11.40
C LEU A 170 -17.56 -5.18 11.52
N ARG A 171 -18.51 -5.19 10.58
CA ARG A 171 -19.61 -6.16 10.52
C ARG A 171 -19.10 -7.60 10.34
N ASP A 172 -18.16 -7.79 9.40
CA ASP A 172 -17.53 -9.10 9.18
C ASP A 172 -16.79 -9.58 10.45
N GLY A 173 -16.06 -8.67 11.09
CA GLY A 173 -15.36 -8.96 12.34
C GLY A 173 -16.31 -9.36 13.47
N LEU A 174 -17.43 -8.66 13.62
CA LEU A 174 -18.45 -9.00 14.62
C LEU A 174 -19.07 -10.38 14.36
N ARG A 175 -19.41 -10.69 13.11
CA ARG A 175 -19.93 -12.02 12.72
C ARG A 175 -18.93 -13.16 13.00
N ALA A 176 -17.64 -12.91 12.80
CA ALA A 176 -16.59 -13.90 13.03
C ALA A 176 -16.34 -14.21 14.51
N GLN A 177 -16.88 -13.41 15.45
CA GLN A 177 -16.76 -13.61 16.89
C GLN A 177 -18.03 -14.23 17.51
N GLN A 178 -19.07 -14.43 16.74
CA GLN A 178 -20.32 -15.12 17.12
C GLN A 178 -20.29 -16.61 16.74
#